data_fbfd7fd246c645d6c325ac02b5b5f185
#
_entry.id   fbfd7fd246c645d6c325ac02b5b5f185
#
_cell.length_a   1.000
_cell.length_b   1.000
_cell.length_c   1.000
_cell.angle_alpha   90.00
_cell.angle_beta   90.00
_cell.angle_gamma   90.00
#
_symmetry.space_group_name_H-M   'P 1'
#
loop_
_entity.id
_entity.type
_entity.pdbx_description
1 polymer ?
#
loop_
_entity_poly.entity_id
_entity_poly.type
_entity_poly.pdbx_seq_one_letter_code
_entity_poly.pdbx_strand_id
1 'polypeptide(L)'
;MGKNAAEIREEFHSRLGVMARELARELYPDGLPRDTRFSELEAVAGALGDEMARQLIEINVQDQADDWPEEELGECPACGGAARKAPDEPRGLTTTRGDVAWKERVGNCPRCRRAFSPSGSGVGH
;
A
#
# COMPACT_ATOMS: atom_id res chain seq x y z
N MET A 1 9.36 -8.00 17.18
CA MET A 1 9.79 -7.94 15.77
C MET A 1 8.89 -8.78 14.91
N GLY A 2 8.54 -8.26 13.75
CA GLY A 2 7.66 -8.95 12.85
C GLY A 2 8.33 -10.11 12.12
N LYS A 3 7.52 -10.94 11.52
CA LYS A 3 7.98 -12.04 10.70
C LYS A 3 8.53 -11.51 9.38
N ASN A 4 9.48 -12.22 8.78
CA ASN A 4 9.95 -11.86 7.46
C ASN A 4 8.95 -12.29 6.37
N ALA A 5 9.19 -11.87 5.14
CA ALA A 5 8.26 -12.14 4.04
C ALA A 5 8.05 -13.64 3.79
N ALA A 6 9.10 -14.45 3.92
CA ALA A 6 9.00 -15.89 3.69
C ALA A 6 8.12 -16.57 4.76
N GLU A 7 8.26 -16.15 6.01
CA GLU A 7 7.43 -16.67 7.11
C GLU A 7 5.97 -16.29 6.94
N ILE A 8 5.70 -15.07 6.54
CA ILE A 8 4.34 -14.58 6.27
C ILE A 8 3.72 -15.36 5.12
N ARG A 9 4.46 -15.58 4.04
CA ARG A 9 4.00 -16.38 2.90
C ARG A 9 3.61 -17.79 3.34
N GLU A 10 4.42 -18.41 4.16
CA GLU A 10 4.16 -19.74 4.70
C GLU A 10 2.87 -19.76 5.52
N GLU A 11 2.73 -18.78 6.40
CA GLU A 11 1.56 -18.65 7.29
C GLU A 11 0.27 -18.47 6.49
N PHE A 12 0.31 -17.70 5.39
CA PHE A 12 -0.87 -17.40 4.60
C PHE A 12 -1.08 -18.33 3.40
N HIS A 13 -0.20 -19.33 3.24
CA HIS A 13 -0.24 -20.24 2.09
C HIS A 13 -1.63 -20.86 1.86
N SER A 14 -2.26 -21.36 2.92
CA SER A 14 -3.57 -22.00 2.81
C SER A 14 -4.67 -21.04 2.39
N ARG A 15 -4.69 -19.83 2.97
CA ARG A 15 -5.65 -18.79 2.59
C ARG A 15 -5.49 -18.37 1.15
N LEU A 16 -4.25 -18.15 0.74
CA LEU A 16 -3.96 -17.77 -0.64
C LEU A 16 -4.37 -18.86 -1.60
N GLY A 17 -4.20 -20.13 -1.21
CA GLY A 17 -4.65 -21.26 -2.01
C GLY A 17 -6.16 -21.28 -2.22
N VAL A 18 -6.94 -20.97 -1.18
CA VAL A 18 -8.41 -20.87 -1.29
C VAL A 18 -8.80 -19.76 -2.26
N MET A 19 -8.19 -18.58 -2.09
CA MET A 19 -8.45 -17.41 -2.96
C MET A 19 -8.07 -17.71 -4.41
N ALA A 20 -6.94 -18.35 -4.62
CA ALA A 20 -6.48 -18.71 -5.96
C ALA A 20 -7.44 -19.67 -6.65
N ARG A 21 -7.96 -20.65 -5.91
CA ARG A 21 -8.94 -21.59 -6.47
C ARG A 21 -10.24 -20.89 -6.85
N GLU A 22 -10.71 -19.96 -6.04
CA GLU A 22 -11.90 -19.17 -6.36
C GLU A 22 -11.71 -18.35 -7.63
N LEU A 23 -10.56 -17.65 -7.72
CA LEU A 23 -10.23 -16.88 -8.91
C LEU A 23 -10.12 -17.76 -10.16
N ALA A 24 -9.52 -18.93 -10.02
CA ALA A 24 -9.38 -19.86 -11.15
C ALA A 24 -10.75 -20.27 -11.70
N ARG A 25 -11.72 -20.50 -10.83
CA ARG A 25 -13.09 -20.84 -11.24
C ARG A 25 -13.80 -19.67 -11.92
N GLU A 26 -13.55 -18.44 -11.46
CA GLU A 26 -14.12 -17.25 -12.07
C GLU A 26 -13.50 -16.97 -13.44
N LEU A 27 -12.17 -17.13 -13.54
CA LEU A 27 -11.47 -16.92 -14.79
C LEU A 27 -11.80 -17.98 -15.84
N TYR A 28 -11.89 -19.22 -15.42
CA TYR A 28 -12.08 -20.35 -16.31
C TYR A 28 -13.16 -21.29 -15.76
N PRO A 29 -14.45 -20.88 -15.87
CA PRO A 29 -15.55 -21.67 -15.29
C PRO A 29 -15.62 -23.11 -15.80
N ASP A 30 -15.23 -23.33 -17.04
CA ASP A 30 -15.24 -24.64 -17.70
C ASP A 30 -13.85 -25.29 -17.73
N GLY A 31 -12.91 -24.75 -16.95
CA GLY A 31 -11.53 -25.18 -16.94
C GLY A 31 -10.67 -24.45 -17.96
N LEU A 32 -9.38 -24.54 -17.79
CA LEU A 32 -8.43 -23.88 -18.68
C LEU A 32 -8.49 -24.52 -20.07
N PRO A 33 -8.69 -23.72 -21.15
CA PRO A 33 -8.67 -24.30 -22.50
C PRO A 33 -7.35 -25.00 -22.79
N ARG A 34 -7.45 -26.14 -23.50
CA ARG A 34 -6.28 -27.00 -23.78
C ARG A 34 -5.21 -26.33 -24.64
N ASP A 35 -5.64 -25.38 -25.47
CA ASP A 35 -4.74 -24.65 -26.36
C ASP A 35 -4.12 -23.41 -25.71
N THR A 36 -4.39 -23.17 -24.43
CA THR A 36 -3.81 -22.05 -23.71
C THR A 36 -2.30 -22.25 -23.56
N ARG A 37 -1.54 -21.26 -23.97
CA ARG A 37 -0.08 -21.27 -23.79
C ARG A 37 0.26 -20.98 -22.35
N PHE A 38 1.31 -21.63 -21.85
CA PHE A 38 1.79 -21.38 -20.50
C PHE A 38 2.14 -19.89 -20.29
N SER A 39 2.71 -19.23 -21.31
CA SER A 39 3.04 -17.81 -21.22
C SER A 39 1.81 -16.93 -21.04
N GLU A 40 0.67 -17.29 -21.63
CA GLU A 40 -0.58 -16.56 -21.44
C GLU A 40 -1.11 -16.72 -20.03
N LEU A 41 -1.06 -17.95 -19.51
CA LEU A 41 -1.46 -18.22 -18.13
C LEU A 41 -0.58 -17.48 -17.14
N GLU A 42 0.73 -17.49 -17.37
CA GLU A 42 1.69 -16.79 -16.54
C GLU A 42 1.44 -15.28 -16.54
N ALA A 43 1.11 -14.71 -17.70
CA ALA A 43 0.83 -13.29 -17.82
C ALA A 43 -0.41 -12.88 -17.01
N VAL A 44 -1.47 -13.70 -17.09
CA VAL A 44 -2.70 -13.42 -16.32
C VAL A 44 -2.43 -13.55 -14.82
N ALA A 45 -1.78 -14.63 -14.42
CA ALA A 45 -1.47 -14.86 -13.01
C ALA A 45 -0.55 -13.75 -12.46
N GLY A 46 0.44 -13.34 -13.24
CA GLY A 46 1.35 -12.26 -12.86
C GLY A 46 0.63 -10.92 -12.69
N ALA A 47 -0.27 -10.60 -13.62
CA ALA A 47 -1.05 -9.37 -13.54
C ALA A 47 -1.92 -9.32 -12.29
N LEU A 48 -2.59 -10.42 -11.97
CA LEU A 48 -3.43 -10.51 -10.77
C LEU A 48 -2.58 -10.45 -9.50
N GLY A 49 -1.43 -11.11 -9.50
CA GLY A 49 -0.50 -11.07 -8.38
C GLY A 49 0.04 -9.66 -8.13
N ASP A 50 0.42 -8.96 -9.18
CA ASP A 50 0.92 -7.59 -9.08
C ASP A 50 -0.16 -6.64 -8.58
N GLU A 51 -1.39 -6.80 -9.04
CA GLU A 51 -2.50 -5.98 -8.58
C GLU A 51 -2.81 -6.23 -7.11
N MET A 52 -2.80 -7.48 -6.68
CA MET A 52 -2.96 -7.81 -5.26
C MET A 52 -1.86 -7.20 -4.41
N ALA A 53 -0.61 -7.30 -4.86
CA ALA A 53 0.53 -6.73 -4.17
C ALA A 53 0.40 -5.21 -4.06
N ARG A 54 0.01 -4.55 -5.14
CA ARG A 54 -0.19 -3.10 -5.18
C ARG A 54 -1.25 -2.67 -4.17
N GLN A 55 -2.39 -3.37 -4.14
CA GLN A 55 -3.47 -3.05 -3.21
C GLN A 55 -3.06 -3.26 -1.75
N LEU A 56 -2.32 -4.33 -1.47
CA LEU A 56 -1.81 -4.58 -0.12
C LEU A 56 -0.90 -3.44 0.35
N ILE A 57 -0.05 -2.96 -0.53
CA ILE A 57 0.84 -1.83 -0.21
C ILE A 57 0.00 -0.58 0.08
N GLU A 58 -0.95 -0.26 -0.81
CA GLU A 58 -1.79 0.93 -0.65
C GLU A 58 -2.60 0.91 0.64
N ILE A 59 -3.23 -0.22 0.94
CA ILE A 59 -4.04 -0.37 2.15
C ILE A 59 -3.19 -0.17 3.40
N ASN A 60 -2.04 -0.81 3.46
CA ASN A 60 -1.18 -0.73 4.64
C ASN A 60 -0.54 0.65 4.81
N VAL A 61 -0.13 1.27 3.73
CA VAL A 61 0.43 2.63 3.78
C VAL A 61 -0.64 3.64 4.19
N GLN A 62 -1.86 3.51 3.66
CA GLN A 62 -2.96 4.39 4.04
C GLN A 62 -3.32 4.23 5.52
N ASP A 63 -3.39 2.99 6.00
CA ASP A 63 -3.66 2.72 7.42
C ASP A 63 -2.58 3.34 8.32
N GLN A 64 -1.33 3.24 7.92
CA GLN A 64 -0.22 3.86 8.64
C GLN A 64 -0.36 5.38 8.67
N ALA A 65 -0.70 5.98 7.54
CA ALA A 65 -0.89 7.43 7.45
C ALA A 65 -2.07 7.91 8.28
N ASP A 66 -3.16 7.13 8.32
CA ASP A 66 -4.36 7.46 9.07
C ASP A 66 -4.19 7.31 10.60
N ASP A 67 -3.23 6.50 11.01
CA ASP A 67 -3.01 6.16 12.42
C ASP A 67 -2.18 7.20 13.18
N TRP A 68 -1.68 8.23 12.52
CA TRP A 68 -0.89 9.27 13.18
C TRP A 68 -1.75 10.13 14.09
N PRO A 69 -1.32 10.36 15.36
CA PRO A 69 -2.06 11.21 16.28
C PRO A 69 -2.16 12.65 15.80
N GLU A 70 -3.31 13.26 16.00
CA GLU A 70 -3.50 14.67 15.63
C GLU A 70 -2.57 15.61 16.41
N GLU A 71 -2.17 15.24 17.62
CA GLU A 71 -1.25 16.03 18.42
C GLU A 71 0.07 16.27 17.71
N GLU A 72 0.53 15.31 16.94
CA GLU A 72 1.78 15.44 16.19
C GLU A 72 1.66 16.42 15.03
N LEU A 73 0.44 16.67 14.56
CA LEU A 73 0.18 17.68 13.54
C LEU A 73 -0.02 19.08 14.14
N GLY A 74 -0.21 19.13 15.44
CA GLY A 74 -0.39 20.39 16.16
C GLY A 74 0.90 21.09 16.60
N GLU A 75 2.04 20.45 16.39
CA GLU A 75 3.34 20.96 16.78
C GLU A 75 4.34 20.83 15.64
N CYS A 76 4.99 21.94 15.32
CA CYS A 76 5.98 21.95 14.24
C CYS A 76 7.25 21.21 14.67
N PRO A 77 7.71 20.20 13.91
CA PRO A 77 8.92 19.47 14.27
C PRO A 77 10.19 20.29 14.15
N ALA A 78 10.16 21.40 13.40
CA ALA A 78 11.34 22.25 13.20
C ALA A 78 11.50 23.29 14.28
N CYS A 79 10.41 23.97 14.69
CA CYS A 79 10.49 25.08 15.64
C CYS A 79 9.75 24.84 16.95
N GLY A 80 8.99 23.75 17.06
CA GLY A 80 8.21 23.45 18.25
C GLY A 80 6.99 24.33 18.46
N GLY A 81 6.72 25.25 17.52
CA GLY A 81 5.59 26.16 17.62
C GLY A 81 4.27 25.49 17.26
N ALA A 82 3.17 26.19 17.57
CA ALA A 82 1.84 25.70 17.23
C ALA A 82 1.65 25.58 15.72
N ALA A 83 1.14 24.44 15.29
CA ALA A 83 0.85 24.17 13.89
C ALA A 83 -0.64 23.94 13.69
N ARG A 84 -1.09 23.97 12.45
CA ARG A 84 -2.48 23.75 12.07
C ARG A 84 -2.58 22.55 11.16
N LYS A 85 -3.69 21.82 11.28
CA LYS A 85 -3.99 20.76 10.34
C LYS A 85 -4.28 21.36 8.95
N ALA A 86 -3.60 20.89 7.95
CA ALA A 86 -3.86 21.23 6.55
C ALA A 86 -4.67 20.12 5.88
N PRO A 87 -5.24 20.37 4.68
CA PRO A 87 -5.87 19.29 3.92
C PRO A 87 -4.88 18.17 3.63
N ASP A 88 -5.38 16.93 3.64
CA ASP A 88 -4.55 15.78 3.30
C ASP A 88 -3.95 15.92 1.91
N GLU A 89 -2.70 15.53 1.76
CA GLU A 89 -2.01 15.61 0.47
C GLU A 89 -1.90 14.25 -0.20
N PRO A 90 -2.16 14.17 -1.51
CA PRO A 90 -1.93 12.94 -2.23
C PRO A 90 -0.43 12.66 -2.35
N ARG A 91 -0.07 11.40 -2.12
CA ARG A 91 1.29 10.90 -2.28
C ARG A 91 1.28 9.74 -3.25
N GLY A 92 2.40 9.49 -3.90
CA GLY A 92 2.54 8.38 -4.81
C GLY A 92 3.95 7.83 -4.79
N LEU A 93 4.07 6.56 -5.14
CA LEU A 93 5.35 5.88 -5.21
C LEU A 93 5.27 4.82 -6.29
N THR A 94 6.30 4.76 -7.12
CA THR A 94 6.44 3.68 -8.10
C THR A 94 7.13 2.50 -7.42
N THR A 95 6.46 1.35 -7.44
CA THR A 95 7.01 0.11 -6.90
C THR A 95 7.28 -0.89 -8.02
N THR A 96 7.95 -1.98 -7.69
CA THR A 96 8.17 -3.07 -8.65
C THR A 96 6.87 -3.75 -9.08
N ARG A 97 5.79 -3.51 -8.34
CA ARG A 97 4.46 -4.10 -8.63
C ARG A 97 3.50 -3.12 -9.28
N GLY A 98 3.92 -1.88 -9.48
CA GLY A 98 3.11 -0.83 -10.05
C GLY A 98 3.06 0.40 -9.15
N ASP A 99 2.35 1.40 -9.61
CA ASP A 99 2.23 2.65 -8.86
C ASP A 99 1.21 2.50 -7.74
N VAL A 100 1.57 3.03 -6.58
CA VAL A 100 0.68 3.08 -5.41
C VAL A 100 0.42 4.53 -5.04
N ALA A 101 -0.73 4.79 -4.45
CA ALA A 101 -1.13 6.13 -4.04
C ALA A 101 -1.85 6.09 -2.71
N TRP A 102 -1.65 7.13 -1.92
CA TRP A 102 -2.35 7.28 -0.64
C TRP A 102 -2.49 8.76 -0.33
N LYS A 103 -3.24 9.06 0.73
CA LYS A 103 -3.37 10.43 1.23
C LYS A 103 -2.71 10.53 2.59
N GLU A 104 -1.85 11.51 2.73
CA GLU A 104 -1.09 11.73 3.93
C GLU A 104 -1.61 12.92 4.71
N ARG A 105 -1.68 12.78 6.04
CA ARG A 105 -2.04 13.89 6.91
C ARG A 105 -0.90 14.91 6.93
N VAL A 106 -1.27 16.18 6.85
CA VAL A 106 -0.30 17.27 6.76
C VAL A 106 -0.63 18.31 7.81
N GLY A 107 0.41 18.77 8.49
CA GLY A 107 0.35 19.95 9.33
C GLY A 107 1.00 21.11 8.63
N ASN A 108 0.63 22.33 9.02
CA ASN A 108 1.22 23.54 8.49
C ASN A 108 1.64 24.45 9.63
N CYS A 109 2.92 24.83 9.65
CA CYS A 109 3.43 25.77 10.62
C CYS A 109 3.39 27.18 10.04
N PRO A 110 2.53 28.08 10.55
CA PRO A 110 2.49 29.46 10.06
C PRO A 110 3.76 30.24 10.33
N ARG A 111 4.52 29.85 11.36
CA ARG A 111 5.78 30.49 11.73
C ARG A 111 6.91 30.15 10.75
N CYS A 112 7.06 28.84 10.44
CA CYS A 112 8.05 28.36 9.47
C CYS A 112 7.57 28.46 8.03
N ARG A 113 6.27 28.62 7.83
CA ARG A 113 5.60 28.60 6.52
C ARG A 113 5.88 27.33 5.76
N ARG A 114 5.85 26.20 6.48
CA ARG A 114 6.12 24.89 5.91
C ARG A 114 5.01 23.91 6.23
N ALA A 115 4.71 23.08 5.24
CA ALA A 115 3.90 21.89 5.45
C ALA A 115 4.82 20.76 5.90
N PHE A 116 4.30 19.88 6.75
CA PHE A 116 5.04 18.70 7.22
C PHE A 116 4.08 17.53 7.42
N SER A 117 4.64 16.33 7.35
CA SER A 117 3.89 15.11 7.63
C SER A 117 4.69 14.24 8.58
N PRO A 118 4.07 13.70 9.66
CA PRO A 118 4.78 12.81 10.58
C PRO A 118 5.30 11.55 9.92
N SER A 119 4.63 11.05 8.88
CA SER A 119 5.01 9.82 8.18
C SER A 119 5.90 10.07 6.97
N GLY A 120 6.14 11.33 6.60
CA GLY A 120 6.80 11.68 5.35
C GLY A 120 8.24 11.21 5.23
N SER A 121 8.94 11.06 6.35
CA SER A 121 10.33 10.64 6.35
C SER A 121 10.53 9.14 6.12
N GLY A 122 9.51 8.34 6.32
CA GLY A 122 9.61 6.88 6.23
C GLY A 122 9.10 6.28 4.94
N VAL A 123 8.30 7.02 4.17
CA VAL A 123 7.62 6.51 2.98
C VAL A 123 7.74 7.52 1.86
N GLY A 124 7.99 7.06 0.66
CA GLY A 124 8.03 7.92 -0.51
C GLY A 124 9.32 8.66 -0.75
N HIS A 125 10.37 8.24 -0.12
CA HIS A 125 11.70 8.84 -0.31
C HIS A 125 12.63 7.95 -1.07
#